data_5d9f353f339725402f201674b2590a2d
#
_entry.id   5d9f353f339725402f201674b2590a2d
#
_cell.length_a   1.000
_cell.length_b   1.000
_cell.length_c   1.000
_cell.angle_alpha   90.00
_cell.angle_beta   90.00
_cell.angle_gamma   90.00
#
_symmetry.space_group_name_H-M   'P 1'
#
loop_
_entity.id
_entity.type
_entity.pdbx_description
1 polymer ?
#
loop_
_entity_poly.entity_id
_entity_poly.type
_entity_poly.pdbx_seq_one_letter_code
_entity_poly.pdbx_strand_id
1 'polypeptide(L)'
;MTLDDIKALVVAVDPNAGHYESAYKGSPAYTVWFEARALPDMGDNEHGGAIAFQIDRFTKTEGDAIAAAMFAALEADDRVAFSYAVEFEPDTRYIHHIFDCQGV
;
A
#
# COMPACT_ATOMS: atom_id res chain seq x y z
N MET A 1 -10.94 -3.11 -9.62
CA MET A 1 -10.51 -3.36 -8.24
C MET A 1 -11.32 -2.49 -7.31
N THR A 2 -11.85 -3.07 -6.26
CA THR A 2 -12.65 -2.34 -5.27
C THR A 2 -11.81 -2.02 -4.04
N LEU A 3 -12.33 -1.18 -3.13
CA LEU A 3 -11.68 -0.93 -1.84
C LEU A 3 -11.54 -2.23 -1.03
N ASP A 4 -12.54 -3.10 -1.10
CA ASP A 4 -12.47 -4.40 -0.43
C ASP A 4 -11.36 -5.29 -1.01
N ASP A 5 -11.14 -5.23 -2.32
CA ASP A 5 -10.04 -5.96 -2.97
C ASP A 5 -8.69 -5.45 -2.48
N ILE A 6 -8.53 -4.13 -2.37
CA ILE A 6 -7.30 -3.53 -1.87
C ILE A 6 -7.08 -3.92 -0.41
N LYS A 7 -8.11 -3.80 0.41
CA LYS A 7 -8.04 -4.20 1.82
C LYS A 7 -7.62 -5.65 1.97
N ALA A 8 -8.23 -6.54 1.19
CA ALA A 8 -7.89 -7.97 1.24
C ALA A 8 -6.43 -8.22 0.88
N LEU A 9 -5.94 -7.54 -0.16
CA LEU A 9 -4.54 -7.65 -0.58
C LEU A 9 -3.58 -7.20 0.52
N VAL A 10 -3.84 -6.04 1.13
CA VAL A 10 -2.96 -5.44 2.13
C VAL A 10 -3.00 -6.23 3.44
N VAL A 11 -4.19 -6.58 3.91
CA VAL A 11 -4.39 -7.28 5.19
C VAL A 11 -3.85 -8.71 5.13
N ALA A 12 -3.81 -9.33 3.95
CA ALA A 12 -3.18 -10.64 3.79
C ALA A 12 -1.68 -10.61 4.09
N VAL A 13 -1.04 -9.47 3.88
CA VAL A 13 0.40 -9.27 4.17
C VAL A 13 0.60 -8.75 5.59
N ASP A 14 -0.17 -7.74 5.99
CA ASP A 14 -0.11 -7.16 7.32
C ASP A 14 -1.52 -7.03 7.90
N PRO A 15 -1.92 -7.96 8.78
CA PRO A 15 -3.26 -7.92 9.39
C PRO A 15 -3.54 -6.67 10.21
N ASN A 16 -2.50 -5.94 10.63
CA ASN A 16 -2.61 -4.72 11.43
C ASN A 16 -2.61 -3.45 10.59
N ALA A 17 -2.59 -3.57 9.27
CA ALA A 17 -2.62 -2.41 8.38
C ALA A 17 -3.90 -1.60 8.58
N GLY A 18 -3.74 -0.28 8.63
CA GLY A 18 -4.86 0.65 8.77
C GLY A 18 -5.24 1.32 7.45
N HIS A 19 -6.51 1.63 7.29
CA HIS A 19 -7.02 2.41 6.17
C HIS A 19 -7.03 3.88 6.58
N TYR A 20 -6.31 4.73 5.82
CA TYR A 20 -6.05 6.16 6.07
C TYR A 20 -5.16 6.40 7.28
N GLU A 21 -5.36 5.70 8.37
CA GLU A 21 -4.59 5.86 9.59
C GLU A 21 -4.37 4.49 10.25
N SER A 22 -3.40 4.42 11.14
CA SER A 22 -3.09 3.20 11.87
C SER A 22 -3.18 3.44 13.37
N ALA A 23 -3.81 2.49 14.08
CA ALA A 23 -3.78 2.43 15.54
C ALA A 23 -2.35 2.21 16.07
N TYR A 24 -1.44 1.78 15.21
CA TYR A 24 -0.05 1.49 15.55
C TYR A 24 0.90 2.64 15.21
N LYS A 25 0.39 3.81 14.81
CA LYS A 25 1.20 4.99 14.56
C LYS A 25 2.03 5.32 15.80
N GLY A 26 3.33 5.54 15.60
CA GLY A 26 4.27 5.75 16.71
C GLY A 26 4.94 4.48 17.19
N SER A 27 4.46 3.30 16.80
CA SER A 27 5.14 2.03 17.04
C SER A 27 6.42 1.93 16.20
N PRO A 28 7.34 1.00 16.53
CA PRO A 28 8.53 0.78 15.72
C PRO A 28 8.23 0.39 14.27
N ALA A 29 7.05 -0.14 13.98
CA ALA A 29 6.64 -0.49 12.62
C ALA A 29 5.13 -0.48 12.47
N TYR A 30 4.64 0.05 11.34
CA TYR A 30 3.21 0.03 11.03
C TYR A 30 2.99 0.24 9.54
N THR A 31 1.81 -0.17 9.06
CA THR A 31 1.39 -0.05 7.66
C THR A 31 0.09 0.74 7.55
N VAL A 32 0.02 1.64 6.59
CA VAL A 32 -1.18 2.43 6.26
C VAL A 32 -1.42 2.34 4.76
N TRP A 33 -2.66 2.29 4.35
CA TRP A 33 -3.01 2.36 2.94
C TRP A 33 -4.19 3.30 2.73
N PHE A 34 -4.27 3.87 1.54
CA PHE A 34 -5.37 4.75 1.16
C PHE A 34 -5.53 4.79 -0.35
N GLU A 35 -6.75 4.99 -0.81
CA GLU A 35 -7.03 5.29 -2.19
C GLU A 35 -6.70 6.75 -2.47
N ALA A 36 -5.88 6.99 -3.49
CA ALA A 36 -5.50 8.34 -3.86
C ALA A 36 -6.59 8.97 -4.74
N ARG A 37 -7.13 8.20 -5.67
CA ARG A 37 -8.22 8.63 -6.54
C ARG A 37 -8.74 7.45 -7.36
N ALA A 38 -10.00 7.56 -7.79
CA ALA A 38 -10.52 6.72 -8.84
C ALA A 38 -10.01 7.25 -10.17
N LEU A 39 -9.47 6.39 -11.01
CA LEU A 39 -9.03 6.76 -12.35
C LEU A 39 -10.18 6.56 -13.33
N PRO A 40 -10.33 7.44 -14.34
CA PRO A 40 -11.37 7.26 -15.33
C PRO A 40 -11.20 5.92 -16.03
N ASP A 41 -12.27 5.20 -16.12
CA ASP A 41 -12.34 4.04 -16.98
C ASP A 41 -12.47 4.55 -18.42
N MET A 42 -11.68 4.05 -19.30
CA MET A 42 -11.59 4.52 -20.66
C MET A 42 -12.81 4.19 -21.52
N GLY A 43 -13.98 4.22 -20.91
CA GLY A 43 -15.24 4.08 -21.61
C GLY A 43 -16.23 3.13 -20.96
N ASP A 44 -15.87 2.49 -19.88
CA ASP A 44 -16.74 1.57 -19.18
C ASP A 44 -16.56 1.69 -17.67
N ASN A 45 -17.39 2.51 -17.05
CA ASN A 45 -17.37 2.71 -15.60
C ASN A 45 -18.21 1.70 -14.84
N GLU A 46 -18.89 0.80 -15.54
CA GLU A 46 -19.79 -0.15 -14.90
C GLU A 46 -19.06 -1.18 -14.04
N HIS A 47 -17.81 -1.42 -14.33
CA HIS A 47 -16.99 -2.42 -13.66
C HIS A 47 -15.99 -1.80 -12.69
N GLY A 48 -16.19 -0.55 -12.34
CA GLY A 48 -15.42 0.09 -11.29
C GLY A 48 -14.06 0.61 -11.67
N GLY A 49 -13.73 0.68 -12.94
CA GLY A 49 -12.53 1.34 -13.44
C GLY A 49 -11.23 1.08 -12.69
N ALA A 50 -10.19 1.77 -13.09
CA ALA A 50 -8.91 1.74 -12.40
C ALA A 50 -8.95 2.65 -11.16
N ILE A 51 -8.19 2.27 -10.14
CA ILE A 51 -8.07 3.04 -8.90
C ILE A 51 -6.59 3.20 -8.56
N ALA A 52 -6.22 4.44 -8.22
CA ALA A 52 -4.88 4.70 -7.70
C ALA A 52 -4.93 4.60 -6.17
N PHE A 53 -4.01 3.85 -5.60
CA PHE A 53 -3.91 3.71 -4.16
C PHE A 53 -2.45 3.66 -3.75
N GLN A 54 -2.19 3.95 -2.48
CA GLN A 54 -0.85 3.97 -1.93
C GLN A 54 -0.80 3.13 -0.68
N ILE A 55 0.30 2.42 -0.51
CA ILE A 55 0.60 1.66 0.70
C ILE A 55 1.90 2.23 1.26
N ASP A 56 1.87 2.62 2.52
CA ASP A 56 3.03 3.13 3.25
C ASP A 56 3.39 2.16 4.37
N ARG A 57 4.62 1.66 4.33
CA ARG A 57 5.16 0.86 5.42
C ARG A 57 6.25 1.66 6.13
N PHE A 58 6.06 1.90 7.41
CA PHE A 58 7.04 2.59 8.26
C PHE A 58 7.71 1.57 9.16
N THR A 59 9.04 1.58 9.20
CA THR A 59 9.81 0.68 10.05
C THR A 59 11.10 1.38 10.49
N LYS A 60 11.63 0.97 11.64
CA LYS A 60 12.92 1.48 12.13
C LYS A 60 14.04 0.46 11.90
N THR A 61 13.74 -0.64 11.25
CA THR A 61 14.66 -1.75 11.01
C THR A 61 14.88 -1.94 9.52
N GLU A 62 16.13 -2.04 9.10
CA GLU A 62 16.48 -2.40 7.73
C GLU A 62 16.06 -3.85 7.44
N GLY A 63 15.76 -4.15 6.18
CA GLY A 63 15.39 -5.51 5.78
C GLY A 63 14.05 -5.97 6.32
N ASP A 64 13.08 -5.06 6.41
CA ASP A 64 11.76 -5.35 6.95
C ASP A 64 11.03 -6.44 6.14
N ALA A 65 10.63 -7.52 6.82
CA ALA A 65 9.96 -8.65 6.17
C ALA A 65 8.58 -8.29 5.61
N ILE A 66 7.85 -7.37 6.26
CA ILE A 66 6.54 -6.93 5.78
C ILE A 66 6.68 -6.13 4.49
N ALA A 67 7.65 -5.23 4.41
CA ALA A 67 7.91 -4.48 3.18
C ALA A 67 8.24 -5.41 2.02
N ALA A 68 9.10 -6.41 2.26
CA ALA A 68 9.45 -7.40 1.24
C ALA A 68 8.25 -8.23 0.81
N ALA A 69 7.42 -8.66 1.77
CA ALA A 69 6.20 -9.44 1.48
C ALA A 69 5.17 -8.61 0.70
N MET A 70 5.06 -7.31 1.03
CA MET A 70 4.16 -6.42 0.31
C MET A 70 4.60 -6.25 -1.15
N PHE A 71 5.89 -6.03 -1.37
CA PHE A 71 6.44 -5.96 -2.73
C PHE A 71 6.11 -7.22 -3.52
N ALA A 72 6.37 -8.39 -2.94
CA ALA A 72 6.11 -9.66 -3.60
C ALA A 72 4.61 -9.87 -3.89
N ALA A 73 3.73 -9.50 -2.98
CA ALA A 73 2.28 -9.62 -3.16
C ALA A 73 1.78 -8.73 -4.30
N LEU A 74 2.27 -7.49 -4.38
CA LEU A 74 1.90 -6.57 -5.43
C LEU A 74 2.43 -7.04 -6.79
N GLU A 75 3.66 -7.53 -6.83
CA GLU A 75 4.26 -8.04 -8.07
C GLU A 75 3.53 -9.28 -8.59
N ALA A 76 3.00 -10.10 -7.69
CA ALA A 76 2.26 -11.31 -8.05
C ALA A 76 0.81 -11.06 -8.48
N ASP A 77 0.26 -9.88 -8.21
CA ASP A 77 -1.14 -9.57 -8.52
C ASP A 77 -1.26 -8.93 -9.91
N ASP A 78 -1.84 -9.68 -10.85
CA ASP A 78 -1.98 -9.24 -12.24
C ASP A 78 -2.86 -7.99 -12.41
N ARG A 79 -3.63 -7.63 -11.39
CA ARG A 79 -4.48 -6.44 -11.43
C ARG A 79 -3.73 -5.16 -11.09
N VAL A 80 -2.50 -5.27 -10.56
CA VAL A 80 -1.78 -4.13 -9.99
C VAL A 80 -0.53 -3.81 -10.79
N ALA A 81 -0.38 -2.52 -11.11
CA ALA A 81 0.90 -1.95 -11.53
C ALA A 81 1.36 -1.02 -10.41
N PHE A 82 2.64 -1.04 -10.06
CA PHE A 82 3.12 -0.20 -8.97
C PHE A 82 4.55 0.26 -9.18
N SER A 83 4.88 1.35 -8.49
CA SER A 83 6.25 1.80 -8.30
C SER A 83 6.58 1.73 -6.82
N TYR A 84 7.86 1.59 -6.52
CA TYR A 84 8.34 1.43 -5.15
C TYR A 84 9.48 2.42 -4.89
N ALA A 85 9.40 3.10 -3.77
CA ALA A 85 10.43 4.03 -3.30
C ALA A 85 10.66 3.85 -1.82
N VAL A 86 11.85 4.21 -1.37
CA VAL A 86 12.20 4.20 0.06
C VAL A 86 12.76 5.56 0.43
N GLU A 87 12.26 6.12 1.53
CA GLU A 87 12.74 7.38 2.08
C GLU A 87 13.10 7.18 3.54
N PHE A 88 14.17 7.85 3.98
CA PHE A 88 14.51 7.90 5.39
C PHE A 88 14.06 9.22 5.98
N GLU A 89 13.33 9.17 7.10
CA GLU A 89 12.85 10.35 7.81
C GLU A 89 13.76 10.61 9.02
N PRO A 90 14.67 11.59 8.95
CA PRO A 90 15.65 11.81 10.03
C PRO A 90 15.02 12.15 11.38
N ASP A 91 13.89 12.87 11.38
CA ASP A 91 13.25 13.33 12.62
C ASP A 91 12.65 12.18 13.42
N THR A 92 12.00 11.24 12.74
CA THR A 92 11.36 10.09 13.36
C THR A 92 12.23 8.85 13.33
N ARG A 93 13.24 8.84 12.45
CA ARG A 93 14.12 7.72 12.14
C ARG A 93 13.39 6.55 11.51
N TYR A 94 12.20 6.79 10.92
CA TYR A 94 11.53 5.78 10.14
C TYR A 94 12.17 5.62 8.76
N ILE A 95 12.23 4.38 8.33
CA ILE A 95 12.43 4.03 6.94
C ILE A 95 11.03 3.90 6.36
N HIS A 96 10.69 4.73 5.40
CA HIS A 96 9.36 4.82 4.81
C HIS A 96 9.35 4.14 3.44
N HIS A 97 8.71 3.00 3.34
CA HIS A 97 8.52 2.28 2.09
C HIS A 97 7.21 2.75 1.46
N ILE A 98 7.28 3.20 0.23
CA ILE A 98 6.16 3.80 -0.49
C ILE A 98 5.83 2.93 -1.70
N PHE A 99 4.63 2.38 -1.74
CA PHE A 99 4.12 1.64 -2.87
C PHE A 99 3.01 2.46 -3.52
N ASP A 100 3.32 3.08 -4.67
CA ASP A 100 2.33 3.81 -5.46
C ASP A 100 1.73 2.85 -6.47
N CYS A 101 0.43 2.60 -6.36
CA CYS A 101 -0.24 1.52 -7.06
C CYS A 101 -1.39 2.03 -7.93
N GLN A 102 -1.63 1.28 -9.01
CA GLN A 102 -2.84 1.38 -9.82
C GLN A 102 -3.43 -0.01 -9.96
N GLY A 103 -4.70 -0.16 -9.60
CA GLY A 103 -5.41 -1.43 -9.69
C GLY A 103 -6.54 -1.37 -10.71
N VAL A 104 -6.75 -2.47 -11.40
CA VAL A 104 -7.85 -2.60 -12.38
C VAL A 104 -8.85 -3.67 -12.00
#